data_a3446a79c82d07483316269aaa275a6c
#
_entry.id   a3446a79c82d07483316269aaa275a6c
#
_cell.length_a   1.000
_cell.length_b   1.000
_cell.length_c   1.000
_cell.angle_alpha   90.00
_cell.angle_beta   90.00
_cell.angle_gamma   90.00
#
_symmetry.space_group_name_H-M   'P 1'
#
loop_
_entity.id
_entity.type
_entity.pdbx_description
1 polymer ?
#
loop_
_entity_poly.entity_id
_entity_poly.type
_entity_poly.pdbx_seq_one_letter_code
_entity_poly.pdbx_strand_id
1 'polypeptide(L)'
;MIKKIILLPGIAALLLATGAVSTPAHSETGNGLPQACEALERDIRISGKNVQLPARADVHKCWGYMGAVQDLSVAVDETGKPLLGSCPSPKTTLTQLIRVFTNYARAHPQELHEKAALLAGRAMQSAFPCP
;
A
#
# COMPACT_ATOMS: atom_id res chain seq x y z
N MET A 1 -44.28 48.11 -34.86
CA MET A 1 -43.82 46.79 -35.33
C MET A 1 -43.37 45.96 -34.15
N ILE A 2 -44.21 45.07 -33.67
CA ILE A 2 -43.97 44.27 -32.47
C ILE A 2 -43.39 42.95 -32.93
N LYS A 3 -42.08 42.72 -32.64
CA LYS A 3 -41.41 41.45 -32.92
C LYS A 3 -41.80 40.43 -31.88
N LYS A 4 -42.57 39.42 -32.25
CA LYS A 4 -42.93 38.25 -31.46
C LYS A 4 -41.70 37.50 -31.03
N ILE A 5 -41.44 37.46 -29.72
CA ILE A 5 -40.46 36.56 -29.13
C ILE A 5 -41.15 35.22 -28.93
N ILE A 6 -40.66 34.21 -29.68
CA ILE A 6 -41.13 32.83 -29.55
C ILE A 6 -40.36 32.25 -28.33
N LEU A 7 -41.10 32.03 -27.25
CA LEU A 7 -40.61 31.23 -26.12
C LEU A 7 -40.62 29.76 -26.54
N LEU A 8 -39.47 29.15 -26.62
CA LEU A 8 -39.35 27.68 -26.68
C LEU A 8 -39.43 27.12 -25.25
N PRO A 9 -40.41 26.26 -24.96
CA PRO A 9 -40.40 25.51 -23.70
C PRO A 9 -39.61 24.21 -23.91
N GLY A 10 -38.77 23.85 -22.95
CA GLY A 10 -38.41 22.47 -22.78
C GLY A 10 -36.93 22.14 -22.92
N ILE A 11 -36.09 22.59 -21.98
CA ILE A 11 -34.90 21.83 -21.65
C ILE A 11 -35.17 21.25 -20.25
N ALA A 12 -35.75 20.05 -20.27
CA ALA A 12 -35.80 19.22 -19.06
C ALA A 12 -34.34 18.87 -18.70
N ALA A 13 -33.83 19.50 -17.66
CA ALA A 13 -32.54 19.15 -17.06
C ALA A 13 -32.67 17.74 -16.45
N LEU A 14 -32.19 16.75 -17.19
CA LEU A 14 -32.01 15.38 -16.71
C LEU A 14 -30.84 15.40 -15.72
N LEU A 15 -31.13 15.66 -14.45
CA LEU A 15 -30.20 15.46 -13.36
C LEU A 15 -29.95 13.95 -13.21
N LEU A 16 -28.93 13.46 -13.91
CA LEU A 16 -28.33 12.17 -13.65
C LEU A 16 -27.72 12.25 -12.25
N ALA A 17 -28.48 11.80 -11.25
CA ALA A 17 -27.95 11.50 -9.93
C ALA A 17 -26.95 10.33 -10.10
N THR A 18 -25.68 10.66 -10.38
CA THR A 18 -24.59 9.71 -10.23
C THR A 18 -24.45 9.44 -8.74
N GLY A 19 -25.16 8.42 -8.27
CA GLY A 19 -24.96 7.86 -6.95
C GLY A 19 -23.52 7.40 -6.86
N ALA A 20 -22.66 8.18 -6.19
CA ALA A 20 -21.34 7.74 -5.83
C ALA A 20 -21.51 6.51 -4.92
N VAL A 21 -21.33 5.32 -5.49
CA VAL A 21 -21.24 4.09 -4.70
C VAL A 21 -19.91 4.19 -3.95
N SER A 22 -19.98 4.68 -2.71
CA SER A 22 -18.84 4.68 -1.79
C SER A 22 -18.55 3.24 -1.42
N THR A 23 -17.63 2.59 -2.15
CA THR A 23 -17.07 1.31 -1.71
C THR A 23 -16.27 1.55 -0.43
N PRO A 24 -16.52 0.79 0.66
CA PRO A 24 -15.71 0.93 1.86
C PRO A 24 -14.26 0.62 1.52
N ALA A 25 -13.34 1.46 2.00
CA ALA A 25 -11.92 1.21 1.88
C ALA A 25 -11.59 -0.06 2.70
N HIS A 26 -11.27 -1.16 2.01
CA HIS A 26 -10.81 -2.38 2.65
C HIS A 26 -9.31 -2.24 2.94
N SER A 27 -8.96 -2.30 4.22
CA SER A 27 -7.55 -2.43 4.59
C SER A 27 -7.09 -3.87 4.32
N GLU A 28 -5.92 -4.01 3.72
CA GLU A 28 -5.30 -5.32 3.48
C GLU A 28 -5.08 -6.07 4.80
N THR A 29 -5.32 -7.37 4.80
CA THR A 29 -5.10 -8.24 5.96
C THR A 29 -3.72 -8.86 5.95
N GLY A 30 -3.25 -9.30 7.11
CA GLY A 30 -2.00 -10.03 7.25
C GLY A 30 -1.98 -11.36 6.46
N ASN A 31 -3.14 -11.91 6.07
CA ASN A 31 -3.18 -13.12 5.24
C ASN A 31 -2.87 -12.84 3.76
N GLY A 32 -3.36 -11.75 3.20
CA GLY A 32 -3.24 -11.47 1.76
C GLY A 32 -1.89 -10.89 1.36
N LEU A 33 -1.34 -10.00 2.15
CA LEU A 33 -0.09 -9.32 1.82
C LEU A 33 1.15 -10.23 1.89
N PRO A 34 1.35 -11.07 2.92
CA PRO A 34 2.49 -11.99 2.96
C PRO A 34 2.52 -12.93 1.76
N GLN A 35 1.39 -13.51 1.36
CA GLN A 35 1.29 -14.37 0.18
C GLN A 35 1.68 -13.63 -1.10
N ALA A 36 1.24 -12.38 -1.26
CA ALA A 36 1.62 -11.53 -2.38
C ALA A 36 3.13 -11.24 -2.38
N CYS A 37 3.71 -11.01 -1.21
CA CYS A 37 5.15 -10.76 -1.07
C CYS A 37 5.98 -12.03 -1.31
N GLU A 38 5.51 -13.20 -0.88
CA GLU A 38 6.16 -14.48 -1.21
C GLU A 38 6.13 -14.77 -2.72
N ALA A 39 5.04 -14.43 -3.41
CA ALA A 39 4.99 -14.53 -4.86
C ALA A 39 6.02 -13.60 -5.52
N LEU A 40 6.18 -12.38 -5.01
CA LEU A 40 7.19 -11.46 -5.47
C LEU A 40 8.60 -12.02 -5.25
N GLU A 41 8.92 -12.53 -4.07
CA GLU A 41 10.25 -13.11 -3.78
C GLU A 41 10.63 -14.27 -4.70
N ARG A 42 9.64 -15.09 -5.11
CA ARG A 42 9.89 -16.18 -6.05
C ARG A 42 10.17 -15.71 -7.47
N ASP A 43 9.51 -14.66 -7.90
CA ASP A 43 9.42 -14.30 -9.32
C ASP A 43 10.23 -13.04 -9.68
N ILE A 44 10.69 -12.28 -8.68
CA ILE A 44 11.50 -11.07 -8.89
C ILE A 44 12.85 -11.41 -9.53
N ARG A 45 13.24 -10.62 -10.51
CA ARG A 45 14.57 -10.71 -11.13
C ARG A 45 15.35 -9.43 -10.88
N ILE A 46 16.53 -9.57 -10.32
CA ILE A 46 17.43 -8.47 -10.01
C ILE A 46 18.70 -8.64 -10.81
N SER A 47 19.04 -7.65 -11.64
CA SER A 47 20.28 -7.60 -12.42
C SER A 47 20.97 -6.26 -12.16
N GLY A 48 21.98 -6.25 -11.31
CA GLY A 48 22.64 -5.04 -10.84
C GLY A 48 21.68 -4.11 -10.13
N LYS A 49 21.44 -2.92 -10.69
CA LYS A 49 20.48 -1.93 -10.16
C LYS A 49 19.07 -2.08 -10.75
N ASN A 50 18.89 -2.96 -11.74
CA ASN A 50 17.62 -3.13 -12.42
C ASN A 50 16.78 -4.20 -11.70
N VAL A 51 15.54 -3.83 -11.37
CA VAL A 51 14.55 -4.73 -10.80
C VAL A 51 13.46 -4.96 -11.84
N GLN A 52 13.19 -6.21 -12.16
CA GLN A 52 12.12 -6.63 -13.05
C GLN A 52 11.03 -7.32 -12.26
N LEU A 53 9.85 -6.73 -12.27
CA LEU A 53 8.66 -7.29 -11.64
C LEU A 53 7.82 -8.00 -12.70
N PRO A 54 7.33 -9.22 -12.43
CA PRO A 54 6.35 -9.87 -13.30
C PRO A 54 5.05 -9.05 -13.38
N ALA A 55 4.36 -9.11 -14.51
CA ALA A 55 3.10 -8.39 -14.74
C ALA A 55 1.92 -9.07 -14.00
N ARG A 56 1.98 -9.10 -12.67
CA ARG A 56 0.98 -9.72 -11.78
C ARG A 56 0.53 -8.72 -10.73
N ALA A 57 -0.78 -8.62 -10.52
CA ALA A 57 -1.37 -7.66 -9.60
C ALA A 57 -0.91 -7.87 -8.13
N ASP A 58 -0.80 -9.11 -7.67
CA ASP A 58 -0.33 -9.45 -6.34
C ASP A 58 1.13 -9.01 -6.10
N VAL A 59 2.02 -9.24 -7.09
CA VAL A 59 3.42 -8.81 -7.04
C VAL A 59 3.52 -7.28 -6.94
N HIS A 60 2.77 -6.56 -7.78
CA HIS A 60 2.74 -5.10 -7.73
C HIS A 60 2.12 -4.57 -6.45
N LYS A 61 1.10 -5.25 -5.90
CA LYS A 61 0.52 -4.93 -4.60
C LYS A 61 1.56 -5.01 -3.48
N CYS A 62 2.31 -6.12 -3.39
CA CYS A 62 3.36 -6.25 -2.39
C CYS A 62 4.43 -5.17 -2.56
N TRP A 63 4.91 -4.95 -3.79
CA TRP A 63 5.95 -3.96 -4.07
C TRP A 63 5.54 -2.56 -3.64
N GLY A 64 4.34 -2.12 -4.05
CA GLY A 64 3.81 -0.80 -3.70
C GLY A 64 3.54 -0.65 -2.20
N TYR A 65 2.95 -1.67 -1.58
CA TYR A 65 2.66 -1.65 -0.15
C TYR A 65 3.93 -1.55 0.70
N MET A 66 4.91 -2.40 0.42
CA MET A 66 6.19 -2.40 1.13
C MET A 66 7.05 -1.19 0.80
N GLY A 67 6.88 -0.59 -0.39
CA GLY A 67 7.45 0.72 -0.72
C GLY A 67 6.93 1.82 0.22
N ALA A 68 5.62 1.87 0.46
CA ALA A 68 5.05 2.80 1.43
C ALA A 68 5.53 2.54 2.87
N VAL A 69 5.70 1.27 3.25
CA VAL A 69 6.31 0.90 4.55
C VAL A 69 7.76 1.38 4.63
N GLN A 70 8.53 1.28 3.55
CA GLN A 70 9.90 1.80 3.48
C GLN A 70 9.93 3.31 3.68
N ASP A 71 9.06 4.07 3.02
CA ASP A 71 8.98 5.53 3.16
C ASP A 71 8.62 5.91 4.60
N LEU A 72 7.65 5.21 5.20
CA LEU A 72 7.26 5.43 6.60
C LEU A 72 8.35 5.04 7.59
N SER A 73 9.22 4.08 7.26
CA SER A 73 10.29 3.61 8.15
C SER A 73 11.40 4.65 8.37
N VAL A 74 11.53 5.60 7.47
CA VAL A 74 12.49 6.71 7.57
C VAL A 74 11.82 8.03 7.98
N ALA A 75 10.49 8.07 8.05
CA ALA A 75 9.74 9.24 8.48
C ALA A 75 9.78 9.39 10.00
N VAL A 76 9.84 10.64 10.44
CA VAL A 76 9.84 11.00 11.86
C VAL A 76 8.68 11.94 12.17
N ASP A 77 8.23 11.95 13.44
CA ASP A 77 7.27 12.92 13.93
C ASP A 77 7.91 14.28 14.20
N GLU A 78 7.13 15.24 14.68
CA GLU A 78 7.58 16.60 15.02
C GLU A 78 8.68 16.63 16.09
N THR A 79 8.82 15.56 16.88
CA THR A 79 9.85 15.41 17.91
C THR A 79 11.11 14.69 17.42
N GLY A 80 11.12 14.27 16.14
CA GLY A 80 12.21 13.49 15.55
C GLY A 80 12.14 11.99 15.85
N LYS A 81 11.03 11.50 16.41
CA LYS A 81 10.85 10.07 16.71
C LYS A 81 10.37 9.32 15.46
N PRO A 82 10.96 8.15 15.12
CA PRO A 82 10.54 7.34 14.00
C PRO A 82 9.06 6.94 14.08
N LEU A 83 8.29 7.19 13.02
CA LEU A 83 6.83 6.92 12.99
C LEU A 83 6.51 5.44 13.18
N LEU A 84 7.31 4.54 12.61
CA LEU A 84 7.12 3.10 12.78
C LEU A 84 7.83 2.53 14.02
N GLY A 85 8.56 3.35 14.77
CA GLY A 85 9.36 2.86 15.92
C GLY A 85 10.45 1.87 15.50
N SER A 86 10.93 1.96 14.27
CA SER A 86 12.01 1.14 13.72
C SER A 86 13.07 2.04 13.07
N CYS A 87 14.32 1.58 13.11
CA CYS A 87 15.48 2.34 12.64
C CYS A 87 16.31 1.53 11.63
N PRO A 88 15.77 1.24 10.43
CA PRO A 88 16.53 0.55 9.40
C PRO A 88 17.70 1.41 8.91
N SER A 89 18.81 0.76 8.52
CA SER A 89 19.92 1.47 7.91
C SER A 89 19.49 2.15 6.60
N PRO A 90 20.02 3.34 6.26
CA PRO A 90 19.78 3.98 4.96
C PRO A 90 20.16 3.13 3.74
N LYS A 91 20.96 2.09 3.95
CA LYS A 91 21.35 1.13 2.90
C LYS A 91 20.38 -0.05 2.77
N THR A 92 19.36 -0.13 3.63
CA THR A 92 18.37 -1.22 3.59
C THR A 92 17.52 -1.11 2.33
N THR A 93 17.51 -2.15 1.52
CA THR A 93 16.76 -2.18 0.26
C THR A 93 15.31 -2.61 0.48
N LEU A 94 14.42 -2.24 -0.44
CA LEU A 94 13.02 -2.68 -0.40
C LEU A 94 12.88 -4.21 -0.40
N THR A 95 13.72 -4.91 -1.16
CA THR A 95 13.71 -6.38 -1.19
C THR A 95 14.13 -7.00 0.14
N GLN A 96 15.03 -6.35 0.89
CA GLN A 96 15.35 -6.78 2.26
C GLN A 96 14.17 -6.57 3.21
N LEU A 97 13.47 -5.44 3.12
CA LEU A 97 12.26 -5.18 3.94
C LEU A 97 11.15 -6.19 3.64
N ILE A 98 10.95 -6.53 2.36
CA ILE A 98 9.99 -7.56 1.95
C ILE A 98 10.34 -8.91 2.58
N ARG A 99 11.60 -9.30 2.55
CA ARG A 99 12.06 -10.55 3.18
C ARG A 99 11.90 -10.54 4.70
N VAL A 100 12.17 -9.43 5.35
CA VAL A 100 11.92 -9.27 6.79
C VAL A 100 10.44 -9.46 7.10
N PHE A 101 9.57 -8.84 6.31
CA PHE A 101 8.13 -8.94 6.48
C PHE A 101 7.62 -10.38 6.27
N THR A 102 8.02 -11.05 5.19
CA THR A 102 7.57 -12.42 4.90
C THR A 102 8.08 -13.42 5.94
N ASN A 103 9.32 -13.26 6.41
CA ASN A 103 9.87 -14.09 7.49
C ASN A 103 9.13 -13.88 8.80
N TYR A 104 8.81 -12.63 9.16
CA TYR A 104 8.05 -12.31 10.35
C TYR A 104 6.64 -12.93 10.29
N ALA A 105 5.93 -12.73 9.18
CA ALA A 105 4.59 -13.28 8.97
C ALA A 105 4.57 -14.81 9.09
N ARG A 106 5.58 -15.47 8.55
CA ARG A 106 5.73 -16.93 8.61
C ARG A 106 6.02 -17.42 10.03
N ALA A 107 6.75 -16.65 10.82
CA ALA A 107 7.06 -16.97 12.22
C ALA A 107 5.90 -16.65 13.18
N HIS A 108 4.94 -15.80 12.77
CA HIS A 108 3.83 -15.34 13.62
C HIS A 108 2.46 -15.62 12.96
N PRO A 109 2.12 -16.90 12.68
CA PRO A 109 0.86 -17.23 12.00
C PRO A 109 -0.37 -16.79 12.78
N GLN A 110 -0.28 -16.66 14.10
CA GLN A 110 -1.36 -16.19 14.97
C GLN A 110 -1.71 -14.70 14.75
N GLU A 111 -0.84 -13.92 14.11
CA GLU A 111 -1.05 -12.49 13.85
C GLU A 111 -1.61 -12.22 12.43
N LEU A 112 -1.74 -13.22 11.58
CA LEU A 112 -2.15 -13.05 10.18
C LEU A 112 -3.59 -12.55 10.02
N HIS A 113 -4.42 -12.63 11.05
CA HIS A 113 -5.78 -12.08 11.05
C HIS A 113 -5.80 -10.56 11.24
N GLU A 114 -4.70 -9.96 11.67
CA GLU A 114 -4.60 -8.52 11.86
C GLU A 114 -4.44 -7.76 10.55
N LYS A 115 -4.45 -6.43 10.64
CA LYS A 115 -4.19 -5.57 9.48
C LYS A 115 -2.73 -5.68 9.06
N ALA A 116 -2.49 -5.78 7.77
CA ALA A 116 -1.14 -5.91 7.21
C ALA A 116 -0.19 -4.78 7.64
N ALA A 117 -0.70 -3.57 7.85
CA ALA A 117 0.11 -2.45 8.32
C ALA A 117 0.67 -2.67 9.73
N LEU A 118 -0.12 -3.28 10.63
CA LEU A 118 0.35 -3.60 11.99
C LEU A 118 1.39 -4.70 11.94
N LEU A 119 1.14 -5.73 11.14
CA LEU A 119 2.08 -6.84 10.95
C LEU A 119 3.41 -6.34 10.36
N ALA A 120 3.35 -5.48 9.34
CA ALA A 120 4.54 -4.88 8.74
C ALA A 120 5.30 -4.00 9.75
N GLY A 121 4.60 -3.17 10.52
CA GLY A 121 5.21 -2.34 11.55
C GLY A 121 5.96 -3.19 12.60
N ARG A 122 5.33 -4.25 13.10
CA ARG A 122 5.97 -5.18 14.06
C ARG A 122 7.18 -5.89 13.46
N ALA A 123 7.08 -6.31 12.20
CA ALA A 123 8.21 -6.92 11.50
C ALA A 123 9.41 -5.95 11.41
N MET A 124 9.15 -4.68 11.08
CA MET A 124 10.19 -3.66 11.02
C MET A 124 10.79 -3.37 12.41
N GLN A 125 9.96 -3.22 13.45
CA GLN A 125 10.41 -3.00 14.81
C GLN A 125 11.27 -4.16 15.34
N SER A 126 10.87 -5.39 15.04
CA SER A 126 11.61 -6.60 15.45
C SER A 126 12.97 -6.71 14.77
N ALA A 127 13.05 -6.38 13.47
CA ALA A 127 14.27 -6.53 12.70
C ALA A 127 15.23 -5.34 12.82
N PHE A 128 14.70 -4.14 13.07
CA PHE A 128 15.45 -2.88 13.11
C PHE A 128 15.10 -2.07 14.36
N PRO A 129 15.38 -2.60 15.55
CA PRO A 129 15.13 -1.84 16.79
C PRO A 129 15.94 -0.53 16.78
N CYS A 130 15.33 0.54 17.30
CA CYS A 130 16.05 1.78 17.53
C CYS A 130 16.98 1.65 18.73
N PRO A 131 18.15 2.34 18.75
CA PRO A 131 19.08 2.34 19.87
C PRO A 131 18.50 2.97 21.14
#